data_e9c34d223518750c5ec9cbaf51363f58
#
_entry.id   e9c34d223518750c5ec9cbaf51363f58
#
_cell.length_a   1.000
_cell.length_b   1.000
_cell.length_c   1.000
_cell.angle_alpha   90.00
_cell.angle_beta   90.00
_cell.angle_gamma   90.00
#
_symmetry.space_group_name_H-M   'P 1'
#
loop_
_entity.id
_entity.type
_entity.pdbx_description
1 polymer ?
#
loop_
_entity_poly.entity_id
_entity_poly.type
_entity_poly.pdbx_seq_one_letter_code
_entity_poly.pdbx_strand_id
1 'polypeptide(L)'
;LTNEPTSLTDAYAFIKMRQRDGGDGPINVVVNMVAAAREGQTAFRALQKACESFLKLSPSLLGIVRRDAKVRESIRNQMSILSRYPNALAALDVEVIATKLAPRAACNFTASAAGA
;
A
#
# COMPACT_ATOMS: atom_id res chain seq x y z
N LEU A 1 -5.09 2.95 -2.49
CA LEU A 1 -6.50 2.77 -2.15
C LEU A 1 -6.78 3.29 -0.75
N THR A 2 -7.83 4.04 -0.59
CA THR A 2 -8.37 4.42 0.71
C THR A 2 -9.71 3.71 0.93
N ASN A 3 -10.32 3.89 2.09
CA ASN A 3 -11.61 3.27 2.37
C ASN A 3 -12.81 4.09 1.86
N GLU A 4 -12.57 5.13 1.08
CA GLU A 4 -13.63 5.91 0.45
C GLU A 4 -14.20 5.19 -0.78
N PRO A 5 -15.52 5.26 -1.01
CA PRO A 5 -16.14 4.59 -2.17
C PRO A 5 -15.55 5.00 -3.51
N THR A 6 -15.21 6.28 -3.69
CA THR A 6 -14.59 6.77 -4.92
C THR A 6 -13.21 6.15 -5.15
N SER A 7 -12.43 6.01 -4.10
CA SER A 7 -11.11 5.38 -4.18
C SER A 7 -11.22 3.91 -4.59
N LEU A 8 -12.23 3.21 -4.07
CA LEU A 8 -12.49 1.83 -4.42
C LEU A 8 -12.82 1.68 -5.91
N THR A 9 -13.70 2.55 -6.40
CA THR A 9 -14.09 2.58 -7.81
C THR A 9 -12.90 2.86 -8.71
N ASP A 10 -12.06 3.81 -8.35
CA ASP A 10 -10.86 4.17 -9.12
C ASP A 10 -9.85 3.02 -9.15
N ALA A 11 -9.63 2.38 -8.02
CA ALA A 11 -8.73 1.23 -7.95
C ALA A 11 -9.22 0.08 -8.84
N TYR A 12 -10.52 -0.22 -8.78
CA TYR A 12 -11.11 -1.24 -9.65
C TYR A 12 -10.94 -0.90 -11.13
N ALA A 13 -11.22 0.35 -11.50
CA ALA A 13 -11.06 0.80 -12.88
C ALA A 13 -9.62 0.68 -13.36
N PHE A 14 -8.66 1.04 -12.52
CA PHE A 14 -7.24 0.92 -12.84
C PHE A 14 -6.84 -0.54 -13.09
N ILE A 15 -7.28 -1.45 -12.23
CA ILE A 15 -6.99 -2.89 -12.36
C ILE A 15 -7.61 -3.43 -13.65
N LYS A 16 -8.84 -3.04 -13.94
CA LYS A 16 -9.55 -3.44 -15.16
C LYS A 16 -8.80 -2.99 -16.41
N MET A 17 -8.37 -1.73 -16.44
CA MET A 17 -7.61 -1.18 -17.56
C MET A 17 -6.28 -1.91 -17.74
N ARG A 18 -5.57 -2.16 -16.66
CA ARG A 18 -4.30 -2.90 -16.69
C ARG A 18 -4.49 -4.29 -17.29
N GLN A 19 -5.53 -5.00 -16.88
CA GLN A 19 -5.84 -6.33 -17.40
C GLN A 19 -6.18 -6.26 -18.90
N ARG A 20 -6.98 -5.27 -19.30
CA ARG A 20 -7.38 -5.09 -20.70
C ARG A 20 -6.19 -4.77 -21.59
N ASP A 21 -5.21 -4.07 -21.09
CA ASP A 21 -3.99 -3.70 -21.82
C ASP A 21 -2.95 -4.83 -21.83
N GLY A 22 -3.32 -6.02 -21.38
CA GLY A 22 -2.44 -7.18 -21.42
C GLY A 22 -1.47 -7.26 -20.25
N GLY A 23 -1.64 -6.44 -19.23
CA GLY A 23 -0.84 -6.50 -18.02
C GLY A 23 -1.11 -7.79 -17.26
N ASP A 24 -0.05 -8.55 -16.98
CA ASP A 24 -0.12 -9.76 -16.18
C ASP A 24 0.74 -9.60 -14.92
N GLY A 25 0.78 -10.64 -14.11
CA GLY A 25 1.50 -10.63 -12.85
C GLY A 25 0.65 -10.22 -11.66
N PRO A 26 1.19 -10.39 -10.46
CA PRO A 26 0.44 -10.16 -9.24
C PRO A 26 0.11 -8.69 -9.03
N ILE A 27 -1.06 -8.45 -8.44
CA ILE A 27 -1.48 -7.11 -8.04
C ILE A 27 -1.46 -7.06 -6.52
N ASN A 28 -0.64 -6.18 -5.98
CA ASN A 28 -0.54 -5.95 -4.55
C ASN A 28 -1.22 -4.63 -4.20
N VAL A 29 -2.07 -4.68 -3.18
CA VAL A 29 -2.88 -3.55 -2.78
C VAL A 29 -2.42 -3.06 -1.41
N VAL A 30 -2.27 -1.76 -1.30
CA VAL A 30 -2.08 -1.07 -0.02
C VAL A 30 -3.30 -0.22 0.25
N VAL A 31 -3.91 -0.35 1.41
CA VAL A 31 -4.99 0.52 1.84
C VAL A 31 -4.41 1.57 2.76
N ASN A 32 -4.62 2.83 2.41
CA ASN A 32 -4.01 3.97 3.09
C ASN A 32 -5.05 4.84 3.79
N MET A 33 -4.60 5.60 4.77
CA MET A 33 -5.39 6.61 5.47
C MET A 33 -6.65 6.07 6.15
N VAL A 34 -6.57 4.91 6.76
CA VAL A 34 -7.68 4.33 7.51
C VAL A 34 -7.53 4.62 9.00
N ALA A 35 -8.65 4.78 9.69
CA ALA A 35 -8.64 5.02 11.13
C ALA A 35 -8.20 3.77 11.89
N ALA A 36 -8.58 2.59 11.41
CA ALA A 36 -8.22 1.32 12.05
C ALA A 36 -7.96 0.26 10.97
N ALA A 37 -7.12 -0.72 11.29
CA ALA A 37 -6.77 -1.81 10.38
C ALA A 37 -8.01 -2.56 9.89
N ARG A 38 -9.03 -2.70 10.72
CA ARG A 38 -10.29 -3.36 10.36
C ARG A 38 -10.97 -2.68 9.16
N GLU A 39 -10.96 -1.36 9.13
CA GLU A 39 -11.54 -0.61 8.01
C GLU A 39 -10.78 -0.86 6.73
N GLY A 40 -9.46 -0.99 6.83
CA GLY A 40 -8.62 -1.34 5.68
C GLY A 40 -8.91 -2.74 5.16
N GLN A 41 -9.12 -3.70 6.05
CA GLN A 41 -9.50 -5.05 5.67
C GLN A 41 -10.84 -5.07 4.94
N THR A 42 -11.82 -4.32 5.44
CA THR A 42 -13.14 -4.22 4.82
C THR A 42 -13.05 -3.62 3.42
N ALA A 43 -12.30 -2.55 3.26
CA ALA A 43 -12.10 -1.90 1.96
C ALA A 43 -11.41 -2.85 0.97
N PHE A 44 -10.38 -3.55 1.41
CA PHE A 44 -9.68 -4.51 0.56
C PHE A 44 -10.61 -5.64 0.11
N ARG A 45 -11.40 -6.19 1.03
CA ARG A 45 -12.33 -7.28 0.70
C ARG A 45 -13.36 -6.87 -0.34
N ALA A 46 -13.85 -5.63 -0.27
CA ALA A 46 -14.78 -5.11 -1.27
C ALA A 46 -14.13 -5.06 -2.65
N LEU A 47 -12.89 -4.57 -2.74
CA LEU A 47 -12.15 -4.54 -3.99
C LEU A 47 -11.86 -5.97 -4.50
N GLN A 48 -11.41 -6.84 -3.63
CA GLN A 48 -11.10 -8.23 -3.97
C GLN A 48 -12.32 -8.95 -4.54
N LYS A 49 -13.46 -8.79 -3.88
CA LYS A 49 -14.72 -9.41 -4.31
C LYS A 49 -15.12 -8.92 -5.72
N ALA A 50 -15.02 -7.63 -5.97
CA ALA A 50 -15.33 -7.07 -7.28
C ALA A 50 -14.38 -7.62 -8.36
N CYS A 51 -13.09 -7.68 -8.08
CA CYS A 51 -12.10 -8.20 -9.01
C CYS A 51 -12.32 -9.68 -9.30
N GLU A 52 -12.59 -10.48 -8.28
CA GLU A 52 -12.85 -11.91 -8.45
C GLU A 52 -14.13 -12.16 -9.25
N SER A 53 -15.19 -11.39 -8.97
CA SER A 53 -16.48 -11.58 -9.63
C SER A 53 -16.48 -11.15 -11.09
N PHE A 54 -15.88 -10.01 -11.40
CA PHE A 54 -16.00 -9.39 -12.73
C PHE A 54 -14.75 -9.52 -13.59
N LEU A 55 -13.57 -9.57 -12.99
CA LEU A 55 -12.31 -9.62 -13.73
C LEU A 55 -11.62 -10.98 -13.66
N LYS A 56 -12.13 -11.88 -12.84
CA LYS A 56 -11.57 -13.23 -12.64
C LYS A 56 -10.11 -13.19 -12.19
N LEU A 57 -9.76 -12.19 -11.39
CA LEU A 57 -8.44 -12.09 -10.79
C LEU A 57 -8.58 -11.77 -9.30
N SER A 58 -7.57 -12.13 -8.52
CA SER A 58 -7.59 -11.95 -7.08
C SER A 58 -6.37 -11.13 -6.66
N PRO A 59 -6.54 -9.84 -6.33
CA PRO A 59 -5.46 -9.05 -5.79
C PRO A 59 -5.11 -9.50 -4.37
N SER A 60 -3.90 -9.19 -3.95
CA SER A 60 -3.40 -9.52 -2.61
C SER A 60 -3.26 -8.25 -1.78
N LEU A 61 -3.59 -8.33 -0.51
CA LEU A 61 -3.36 -7.23 0.41
C LEU A 61 -1.90 -7.24 0.87
N LEU A 62 -1.18 -6.21 0.50
CA LEU A 62 0.21 -6.05 0.90
C LEU A 62 0.30 -5.45 2.31
N GLY A 63 -0.54 -4.47 2.60
CA GLY A 63 -0.56 -3.86 3.91
C GLY A 63 -1.58 -2.75 4.03
N ILE A 64 -1.71 -2.27 5.25
CA ILE A 64 -2.66 -1.22 5.63
C ILE A 64 -1.88 -0.13 6.35
N VAL A 65 -2.05 1.12 5.92
CA VAL A 65 -1.42 2.28 6.54
C VAL A 65 -2.48 3.08 7.26
N ARG A 66 -2.32 3.22 8.56
CA ARG A 66 -3.27 3.96 9.38
C ARG A 66 -3.09 5.46 9.21
N ARG A 67 -4.18 6.20 9.36
CA ARG A 67 -4.17 7.66 9.32
C ARG A 67 -3.30 8.19 10.46
N ASP A 68 -2.41 9.12 10.12
CA ASP A 68 -1.46 9.66 11.09
C ASP A 68 -1.19 11.13 10.76
N ALA A 69 -1.41 12.01 11.73
CA ALA A 69 -1.14 13.45 11.57
C ALA A 69 0.33 13.73 11.28
N LYS A 70 1.24 12.85 11.69
CA LYS A 70 2.67 13.00 11.44
C LYS A 70 3.03 12.93 9.97
N VAL A 71 2.19 12.32 9.14
CA VAL A 71 2.38 12.30 7.68
C VAL A 71 2.32 13.75 7.14
N ARG A 72 1.27 14.49 7.49
CA ARG A 72 1.14 15.89 7.06
C ARG A 72 2.28 16.75 7.58
N GLU A 73 2.66 16.55 8.81
CA GLU A 73 3.74 17.28 9.44
C GLU A 73 5.07 17.04 8.71
N SER A 74 5.33 15.79 8.35
CA SER A 74 6.51 15.42 7.57
C SER A 74 6.53 16.11 6.21
N ILE A 75 5.38 16.13 5.53
CA ILE A 75 5.24 16.78 4.24
C ILE A 75 5.52 18.28 4.37
N ARG A 76 4.97 18.95 5.38
CA ARG A 76 5.23 20.38 5.63
C ARG A 76 6.71 20.66 5.84
N ASN A 77 7.40 19.77 6.53
CA ASN A 77 8.81 19.91 6.84
C ASN A 77 9.72 19.38 5.72
N GLN A 78 9.14 18.91 4.63
CA GLN A 78 9.87 18.35 3.49
C GLN A 78 10.83 17.23 3.90
N MET A 79 10.39 16.38 4.84
CA MET A 79 11.17 15.28 5.36
C MET A 79 10.37 13.98 5.27
N SER A 80 11.09 12.86 5.15
CA SER A 80 10.45 11.54 5.22
C SER A 80 9.90 11.30 6.62
N ILE A 81 8.71 10.71 6.70
CA ILE A 81 8.13 10.31 7.98
C ILE A 81 9.02 9.27 8.71
N LEU A 82 9.69 8.41 7.95
CA LEU A 82 10.58 7.41 8.51
C LEU A 82 11.81 8.04 9.18
N SER A 83 12.28 9.14 8.64
CA SER A 83 13.42 9.87 9.22
C SER A 83 13.00 10.74 10.41
N ARG A 84 11.89 11.45 10.27
CA ARG A 84 11.47 12.44 11.28
C ARG A 84 10.70 11.80 12.42
N TYR A 85 9.80 10.86 12.11
CA TYR A 85 8.92 10.24 13.10
C TYR A 85 8.92 8.72 12.93
N PRO A 86 10.05 8.04 13.20
CA PRO A 86 10.17 6.61 12.95
C PRO A 86 9.22 5.74 13.78
N ASN A 87 8.71 6.25 14.89
CA ASN A 87 7.79 5.53 15.76
C ASN A 87 6.32 5.90 15.53
N ALA A 88 6.02 6.76 14.56
CA ALA A 88 4.65 7.10 14.19
C ALA A 88 3.94 5.86 13.64
N LEU A 89 2.62 5.78 13.86
CA LEU A 89 1.83 4.62 13.41
C LEU A 89 1.99 4.36 11.92
N ALA A 90 1.89 5.41 11.11
CA ALA A 90 2.05 5.26 9.66
C ALA A 90 3.47 4.82 9.28
N ALA A 91 4.48 5.29 9.98
CA ALA A 91 5.86 4.88 9.72
C ALA A 91 6.06 3.39 10.00
N LEU A 92 5.52 2.90 11.11
CA LEU A 92 5.58 1.48 11.45
C LEU A 92 4.84 0.62 10.42
N ASP A 93 3.69 1.08 9.98
CA ASP A 93 2.91 0.37 8.96
C ASP A 93 3.66 0.30 7.62
N VAL A 94 4.30 1.40 7.21
CA VAL A 94 5.12 1.43 5.99
C VAL A 94 6.32 0.50 6.09
N GLU A 95 6.97 0.43 7.25
CA GLU A 95 8.08 -0.49 7.45
C GLU A 95 7.66 -1.95 7.28
N VAL A 96 6.51 -2.34 7.80
CA VAL A 96 5.98 -3.68 7.63
C VAL A 96 5.76 -3.99 6.15
N ILE A 97 5.19 -3.05 5.40
CA ILE A 97 4.98 -3.18 3.97
C ILE A 97 6.31 -3.32 3.23
N ALA A 98 7.26 -2.48 3.54
CA ALA A 98 8.59 -2.50 2.92
C ALA A 98 9.29 -3.84 3.15
N THR A 99 9.16 -4.41 4.34
CA THR A 99 9.73 -5.72 4.66
C THR A 99 9.13 -6.83 3.80
N LYS A 100 7.84 -6.76 3.52
CA LYS A 100 7.16 -7.74 2.66
C LYS A 100 7.58 -7.61 1.21
N LEU A 101 7.77 -6.38 0.73
CA LEU A 101 8.12 -6.11 -0.67
C LEU A 101 9.56 -6.45 -0.99
N ALA A 102 10.46 -6.29 -0.05
CA ALA A 102 11.87 -6.17 -0.33
C ALA A 102 12.79 -7.15 0.41
N PRO A 103 12.43 -8.44 0.64
CA PRO A 103 13.42 -9.34 1.25
C PRO A 103 14.69 -9.47 0.41
N ARG A 104 14.57 -9.53 -0.92
CA ARG A 104 15.73 -9.53 -1.83
C ARG A 104 16.28 -8.13 -2.07
N ALA A 105 15.40 -7.17 -2.35
CA ALA A 105 15.80 -5.79 -2.58
C ALA A 105 16.44 -5.19 -1.33
N ALA A 106 15.96 -5.54 -0.14
CA ALA A 106 16.57 -5.11 1.12
C ALA A 106 18.01 -5.63 1.25
N CYS A 107 18.23 -6.89 0.91
CA CYS A 107 19.57 -7.47 0.93
C CYS A 107 20.50 -6.77 -0.08
N ASN A 108 20.03 -6.53 -1.30
CA ASN A 108 20.79 -5.84 -2.33
C ASN A 108 21.09 -4.39 -1.92
N PHE A 109 20.08 -3.73 -1.36
CA PHE A 109 20.23 -2.36 -0.89
C PHE A 109 21.25 -2.26 0.25
N THR A 110 21.19 -3.19 1.21
CA THR A 110 22.11 -3.24 2.33
C THR A 110 23.54 -3.48 1.85
N ALA A 111 23.73 -4.39 0.91
CA ALA A 111 25.04 -4.66 0.31
C ALA A 111 25.59 -3.42 -0.41
N SER A 112 24.74 -2.72 -1.16
CA SER A 112 25.11 -1.48 -1.84
C SER A 112 25.49 -0.39 -0.84
N ALA A 113 24.71 -0.22 0.22
CA ALA A 113 25.00 0.76 1.26
C ALA A 113 26.28 0.43 2.02
N ALA A 114 26.55 -0.86 2.26
CA ALA A 114 27.76 -1.30 2.92
C ALA A 114 28.99 -1.11 2.02
N GLY A 115 28.80 -1.18 0.71
CA GLY A 115 29.87 -0.94 -0.27
C GLY A 115 30.14 0.53 -0.53
N ALA A 116 29.26 1.36 -0.06
CA ALA A 116 29.43 2.80 -0.21
C ALA A 116 30.15 3.38 1.01
#